data_78d6824cd3805d6e369bd731a980d4b3
#
_entry.id   78d6824cd3805d6e369bd731a980d4b3
#
_cell.length_a   1.000
_cell.length_b   1.000
_cell.length_c   1.000
_cell.angle_alpha   90.00
_cell.angle_beta   90.00
_cell.angle_gamma   90.00
#
_symmetry.space_group_name_H-M   'P 1'
#
loop_
_entity.id
_entity.type
_entity.pdbx_description
1 polymer ?
#
loop_
_entity_poly.entity_id
_entity_poly.type
_entity_poly.pdbx_seq_one_letter_code
_entity_poly.pdbx_strand_id
1 'polypeptide(L)'
;KSYTKAYRDKNKGTIDARQRIYRKLHIDKCRKHWKTRADKIKNSPVLLEQRRRQQLEYYQRNKTKRIASASFYAAVRRARLAGAKGTFTELQWLARLEYYGCRCAYCHVELDRNSATIDHAIPISRGGTNWPSNLVPACLRCNIRKGNRTWKISESG
;
A
#
# COMPACT_ATOMS: atom_id res chain seq x y z
N LYS A 1 -10.79 27.65 20.56
CA LYS A 1 -9.73 27.19 21.49
C LYS A 1 -8.73 26.35 20.68
N SER A 2 -7.47 26.80 20.59
CA SER A 2 -6.38 26.01 20.00
C SER A 2 -5.86 25.02 21.06
N TYR A 3 -6.00 23.74 20.78
CA TYR A 3 -5.45 22.71 21.67
C TYR A 3 -3.97 22.49 21.37
N THR A 4 -3.17 22.21 22.41
CA THR A 4 -1.76 21.83 22.28
C THR A 4 -1.61 20.54 21.45
N LYS A 5 -0.44 20.31 20.85
CA LYS A 5 -0.15 19.09 20.06
C LYS A 5 -0.39 17.83 20.90
N ALA A 6 0.12 17.82 22.13
CA ALA A 6 -0.06 16.68 23.06
C ALA A 6 -1.54 16.34 23.33
N TYR A 7 -2.39 17.36 23.54
CA TYR A 7 -3.83 17.14 23.72
C TYR A 7 -4.47 16.54 22.46
N ARG A 8 -4.09 17.02 21.27
CA ARG A 8 -4.60 16.49 19.98
C ARG A 8 -4.21 15.05 19.76
N ASP A 9 -2.96 14.68 20.05
CA ASP A 9 -2.46 13.31 19.89
C ASP A 9 -3.18 12.35 20.84
N LYS A 10 -3.36 12.75 22.12
CA LYS A 10 -4.09 11.97 23.12
C LYS A 10 -5.57 11.77 22.79
N ASN A 11 -6.23 12.78 22.21
CA ASN A 11 -7.67 12.78 21.96
C ASN A 11 -8.04 12.61 20.48
N LYS A 12 -7.10 12.18 19.65
CA LYS A 12 -7.26 12.09 18.19
C LYS A 12 -8.52 11.33 17.78
N GLY A 13 -8.77 10.16 18.35
CA GLY A 13 -9.96 9.35 18.03
C GLY A 13 -11.29 10.07 18.29
N THR A 14 -11.38 10.75 19.43
CA THR A 14 -12.59 11.51 19.80
C THR A 14 -12.79 12.73 18.90
N ILE A 15 -11.70 13.42 18.56
CA ILE A 15 -11.73 14.59 17.66
C ILE A 15 -12.16 14.15 16.27
N ASP A 16 -11.57 13.07 15.75
CA ASP A 16 -11.91 12.54 14.42
C ASP A 16 -13.37 12.06 14.36
N ALA A 17 -13.89 11.41 15.39
CA ALA A 17 -15.28 10.99 15.48
C ALA A 17 -16.24 12.21 15.47
N ARG A 18 -15.97 13.23 16.27
CA ARG A 18 -16.76 14.48 16.28
C ARG A 18 -16.73 15.17 14.92
N GLN A 19 -15.59 15.22 14.26
CA GLN A 19 -15.46 15.80 12.92
C GLN A 19 -16.22 15.01 11.87
N ARG A 20 -16.25 13.67 11.95
CA ARG A 20 -17.06 12.83 11.04
C ARG A 20 -18.55 13.11 11.19
N ILE A 21 -19.04 13.18 12.43
CA ILE A 21 -20.45 13.50 12.73
C ILE A 21 -20.79 14.89 12.20
N TYR A 22 -19.96 15.90 12.50
CA TYR A 22 -20.17 17.27 12.02
C TYR A 22 -20.23 17.34 10.49
N ARG A 23 -19.31 16.69 9.78
CA ARG A 23 -19.30 16.64 8.30
C ARG A 23 -20.57 15.97 7.76
N LYS A 24 -21.04 14.89 8.40
CA LYS A 24 -22.26 14.20 7.99
C LYS A 24 -23.51 15.09 8.13
N LEU A 25 -23.59 15.82 9.24
CA LEU A 25 -24.73 16.73 9.52
C LEU A 25 -24.69 18.01 8.67
N HIS A 26 -23.50 18.46 8.28
CA HIS A 26 -23.33 19.74 7.57
C HIS A 26 -22.67 19.55 6.18
N ILE A 27 -23.02 18.45 5.48
CA ILE A 27 -22.34 18.06 4.24
C ILE A 27 -22.39 19.15 3.17
N ASP A 28 -23.51 19.83 3.01
CA ASP A 28 -23.67 20.89 1.99
C ASP A 28 -22.85 22.14 2.33
N LYS A 29 -22.81 22.51 3.61
CA LYS A 29 -21.98 23.63 4.08
C LYS A 29 -20.49 23.30 3.88
N CYS A 30 -20.08 22.05 4.16
CA CYS A 30 -18.72 21.60 3.93
C CYS A 30 -18.37 21.56 2.43
N ARG A 31 -19.28 21.08 1.57
CA ARG A 31 -19.10 21.06 0.10
C ARG A 31 -18.91 22.47 -0.44
N LYS A 32 -19.77 23.42 -0.01
CA LYS A 32 -19.66 24.83 -0.41
C LYS A 32 -18.31 25.43 -0.01
N HIS A 33 -17.90 25.21 1.24
CA HIS A 33 -16.60 25.68 1.74
C HIS A 33 -15.43 25.09 0.93
N TRP A 34 -15.45 23.78 0.66
CA TRP A 34 -14.40 23.13 -0.12
C TRP A 34 -14.35 23.63 -1.56
N LYS A 35 -15.50 23.84 -2.19
CA LYS A 35 -15.59 24.42 -3.55
C LYS A 35 -14.96 25.81 -3.57
N THR A 36 -15.38 26.71 -2.67
CA THR A 36 -14.82 28.06 -2.56
C THR A 36 -13.29 28.04 -2.36
N ARG A 37 -12.79 27.13 -1.50
CA ARG A 37 -11.35 26.97 -1.28
C ARG A 37 -10.64 26.44 -2.52
N ALA A 38 -11.22 25.49 -3.22
CA ALA A 38 -10.65 24.93 -4.46
C ALA A 38 -10.58 26.00 -5.56
N ASP A 39 -11.64 26.79 -5.71
CA ASP A 39 -11.70 27.90 -6.68
C ASP A 39 -10.67 28.98 -6.35
N LYS A 40 -10.51 29.32 -5.06
CA LYS A 40 -9.47 30.26 -4.61
C LYS A 40 -8.06 29.79 -4.97
N ILE A 41 -7.77 28.47 -4.79
CA ILE A 41 -6.47 27.90 -5.15
C ILE A 41 -6.31 27.90 -6.68
N LYS A 42 -7.35 27.48 -7.42
CA LYS A 42 -7.31 27.43 -8.89
C LYS A 42 -7.06 28.78 -9.52
N ASN A 43 -7.63 29.84 -8.95
CA ASN A 43 -7.54 31.20 -9.49
C ASN A 43 -6.33 32.01 -8.97
N SER A 44 -5.47 31.40 -8.13
CA SER A 44 -4.25 32.03 -7.63
C SER A 44 -3.02 31.24 -8.07
N PRO A 45 -2.19 31.77 -9.00
CA PRO A 45 -0.97 31.10 -9.45
C PRO A 45 -0.04 30.75 -8.29
N VAL A 46 0.09 31.63 -7.30
CA VAL A 46 0.95 31.43 -6.13
C VAL A 46 0.47 30.25 -5.27
N LEU A 47 -0.83 30.20 -4.96
CA LEU A 47 -1.41 29.10 -4.16
C LEU A 47 -1.38 27.78 -4.94
N LEU A 48 -1.55 27.82 -6.24
CA LEU A 48 -1.45 26.65 -7.11
C LEU A 48 -0.04 26.06 -7.10
N GLU A 49 0.97 26.92 -7.22
CA GLU A 49 2.37 26.50 -7.17
C GLU A 49 2.77 25.96 -5.79
N GLN A 50 2.36 26.62 -4.71
CA GLN A 50 2.56 26.11 -3.36
C GLN A 50 1.94 24.72 -3.17
N ARG A 51 0.73 24.51 -3.69
CA ARG A 51 0.06 23.20 -3.64
C ARG A 51 0.81 22.13 -4.43
N ARG A 52 1.30 22.47 -5.63
CA ARG A 52 2.12 21.57 -6.46
C ARG A 52 3.39 21.16 -5.72
N ARG A 53 4.09 22.11 -5.12
CA ARG A 53 5.32 21.85 -4.35
C ARG A 53 5.04 20.94 -3.17
N GLN A 54 4.04 21.23 -2.34
CA GLN A 54 3.64 20.39 -1.22
C GLN A 54 3.26 18.97 -1.66
N GLN A 55 2.57 18.83 -2.78
CA GLN A 55 2.19 17.53 -3.33
C GLN A 55 3.40 16.75 -3.82
N LEU A 56 4.37 17.42 -4.47
CA LEU A 56 5.61 16.80 -4.92
C LEU A 56 6.47 16.33 -3.73
N GLU A 57 6.64 17.16 -2.71
CA GLU A 57 7.36 16.80 -1.48
C GLU A 57 6.70 15.61 -0.77
N TYR A 58 5.37 15.62 -0.64
CA TYR A 58 4.62 14.48 -0.10
C TYR A 58 4.82 13.23 -0.94
N TYR A 59 4.77 13.33 -2.27
CA TYR A 59 5.00 12.21 -3.18
C TYR A 59 6.40 11.65 -3.02
N GLN A 60 7.43 12.49 -3.03
CA GLN A 60 8.83 12.08 -2.89
C GLN A 60 9.07 11.38 -1.53
N ARG A 61 8.59 11.97 -0.43
CA ARG A 61 8.71 11.40 0.92
C ARG A 61 8.05 10.04 1.06
N ASN A 62 6.94 9.82 0.35
CA ASN A 62 6.14 8.61 0.48
C ASN A 62 6.27 7.66 -0.73
N LYS A 63 7.12 7.99 -1.70
CA LYS A 63 7.26 7.23 -2.96
C LYS A 63 7.51 5.74 -2.72
N THR A 64 8.51 5.44 -1.92
CA THR A 64 8.93 4.08 -1.56
C THR A 64 7.79 3.28 -0.91
N LYS A 65 7.16 3.89 0.10
CA LYS A 65 6.03 3.30 0.83
C LYS A 65 4.81 3.05 -0.08
N ARG A 66 4.53 3.96 -1.00
CA ARG A 66 3.41 3.84 -1.96
C ARG A 66 3.66 2.75 -3.00
N ILE A 67 4.89 2.60 -3.50
CA ILE A 67 5.25 1.55 -4.45
C ILE A 67 5.06 0.18 -3.78
N ALA A 68 5.60 -0.02 -2.56
CA ALA A 68 5.44 -1.26 -1.82
C ALA A 68 3.96 -1.60 -1.57
N SER A 69 3.17 -0.63 -1.10
CA SER A 69 1.74 -0.84 -0.88
C SER A 69 0.97 -1.11 -2.18
N ALA A 70 1.29 -0.42 -3.28
CA ALA A 70 0.63 -0.66 -4.58
C ALA A 70 0.86 -2.08 -5.08
N SER A 71 2.08 -2.59 -4.98
CA SER A 71 2.43 -3.98 -5.34
C SER A 71 1.62 -4.98 -4.51
N PHE A 72 1.55 -4.77 -3.19
CA PHE A 72 0.74 -5.57 -2.29
C PHE A 72 -0.74 -5.60 -2.68
N TYR A 73 -1.38 -4.43 -2.81
CA TYR A 73 -2.80 -4.35 -3.15
C TYR A 73 -3.10 -4.90 -4.55
N ALA A 74 -2.19 -4.75 -5.50
CA ALA A 74 -2.32 -5.34 -6.83
C ALA A 74 -2.31 -6.88 -6.78
N ALA A 75 -1.45 -7.48 -5.95
CA ALA A 75 -1.42 -8.93 -5.77
C ALA A 75 -2.71 -9.46 -5.15
N VAL A 76 -3.18 -8.83 -4.06
CA VAL A 76 -4.45 -9.19 -3.40
C VAL A 76 -5.64 -9.06 -4.36
N ARG A 77 -5.70 -7.97 -5.13
CA ARG A 77 -6.78 -7.77 -6.11
C ARG A 77 -6.78 -8.82 -7.21
N ARG A 78 -5.61 -9.13 -7.78
CA ARG A 78 -5.48 -10.18 -8.84
C ARG A 78 -5.93 -11.54 -8.33
N ALA A 79 -5.49 -11.93 -7.12
CA ALA A 79 -5.87 -13.18 -6.49
C ALA A 79 -7.39 -13.29 -6.29
N ARG A 80 -8.02 -12.22 -5.79
CA ARG A 80 -9.47 -12.15 -5.60
C ARG A 80 -10.24 -12.27 -6.93
N LEU A 81 -9.80 -11.57 -7.98
CA LEU A 81 -10.42 -11.62 -9.31
C LEU A 81 -10.30 -13.00 -9.96
N ALA A 82 -9.23 -13.73 -9.67
CA ALA A 82 -9.02 -15.09 -10.13
C ALA A 82 -9.73 -16.15 -9.26
N GLY A 83 -10.53 -15.76 -8.28
CA GLY A 83 -11.26 -16.67 -7.40
C GLY A 83 -10.37 -17.51 -6.47
N ALA A 84 -9.15 -17.07 -6.20
CA ALA A 84 -8.23 -17.79 -5.32
C ALA A 84 -8.74 -17.85 -3.90
N LYS A 85 -8.68 -19.03 -3.27
CA LYS A 85 -9.02 -19.21 -1.87
C LYS A 85 -7.99 -18.52 -0.96
N GLY A 86 -8.47 -17.83 0.06
CA GLY A 86 -7.62 -17.19 1.07
C GLY A 86 -7.31 -15.72 0.80
N THR A 87 -6.77 -15.10 1.82
CA THR A 87 -6.30 -13.72 1.80
C THR A 87 -5.14 -13.56 2.77
N PHE A 88 -4.44 -12.47 2.68
CA PHE A 88 -3.32 -12.14 3.56
C PHE A 88 -3.26 -10.63 3.84
N THR A 89 -2.63 -10.27 4.93
CA THR A 89 -2.38 -8.88 5.34
C THR A 89 -0.97 -8.44 4.93
N GLU A 90 -0.73 -7.12 4.93
CA GLU A 90 0.61 -6.59 4.69
C GLU A 90 1.63 -7.07 5.74
N LEU A 91 1.21 -7.22 7.00
CA LEU A 91 2.07 -7.75 8.06
C LEU A 91 2.46 -9.21 7.80
N GLN A 92 1.54 -10.04 7.35
CA GLN A 92 1.84 -11.42 6.98
C GLN A 92 2.79 -11.51 5.78
N TRP A 93 2.65 -10.61 4.80
CA TRP A 93 3.59 -10.51 3.69
C TRP A 93 4.99 -10.12 4.17
N LEU A 94 5.10 -9.12 5.05
CA LEU A 94 6.39 -8.72 5.61
C LEU A 94 7.05 -9.84 6.42
N ALA A 95 6.27 -10.57 7.21
CA ALA A 95 6.76 -11.75 7.93
C ALA A 95 7.26 -12.85 6.96
N ARG A 96 6.60 -13.01 5.79
CA ARG A 96 7.11 -13.93 4.76
C ARG A 96 8.42 -13.45 4.16
N LEU A 97 8.57 -12.15 3.87
CA LEU A 97 9.82 -11.57 3.37
C LEU A 97 10.96 -11.78 4.37
N GLU A 98 10.69 -11.55 5.66
CA GLU A 98 11.65 -11.78 6.74
C GLU A 98 12.01 -13.27 6.90
N TYR A 99 11.03 -14.18 6.84
CA TYR A 99 11.24 -15.62 6.88
C TYR A 99 12.22 -16.11 5.80
N TYR A 100 12.22 -15.48 4.61
CA TYR A 100 13.18 -15.74 3.54
C TYR A 100 14.48 -14.93 3.68
N GLY A 101 14.75 -14.32 4.83
CA GLY A 101 15.94 -13.50 5.08
C GLY A 101 16.08 -12.32 4.15
N CYS A 102 14.96 -11.71 3.74
CA CYS A 102 14.90 -10.62 2.74
C CYS A 102 15.62 -11.01 1.44
N ARG A 103 15.43 -12.25 0.97
CA ARG A 103 16.03 -12.76 -0.27
C ARG A 103 14.99 -13.34 -1.21
N CYS A 104 15.33 -13.32 -2.50
CA CYS A 104 14.51 -13.97 -3.52
C CYS A 104 14.48 -15.48 -3.29
N ALA A 105 13.30 -16.08 -3.19
CA ALA A 105 13.12 -17.52 -2.97
C ALA A 105 13.69 -18.40 -4.09
N TYR A 106 14.07 -17.81 -5.22
CA TYR A 106 14.55 -18.53 -6.40
C TYR A 106 16.03 -18.35 -6.72
N CYS A 107 16.57 -17.16 -6.55
CA CYS A 107 17.97 -16.85 -6.89
C CYS A 107 18.75 -16.25 -5.73
N HIS A 108 18.14 -16.13 -4.55
CA HIS A 108 18.73 -15.64 -3.29
C HIS A 108 19.33 -14.23 -3.34
N VAL A 109 19.09 -13.44 -4.41
CA VAL A 109 19.47 -12.02 -4.43
C VAL A 109 18.76 -11.30 -3.29
N GLU A 110 19.44 -10.38 -2.65
CA GLU A 110 18.87 -9.55 -1.60
C GLU A 110 17.73 -8.70 -2.13
N LEU A 111 16.68 -8.60 -1.33
CA LEU A 111 15.48 -7.85 -1.63
C LEU A 111 15.18 -6.92 -0.47
N ASP A 112 14.83 -5.70 -0.79
CA ASP A 112 14.18 -4.81 0.15
C ASP A 112 12.66 -4.82 -0.08
N ARG A 113 11.94 -4.09 0.76
CA ARG A 113 10.49 -3.97 0.69
C ARG A 113 9.96 -3.45 -0.66
N ASN A 114 10.79 -2.76 -1.44
CA ASN A 114 10.41 -2.13 -2.70
C ASN A 114 10.74 -2.99 -3.91
N SER A 115 11.84 -3.73 -3.83
CA SER A 115 12.31 -4.63 -4.88
C SER A 115 11.68 -6.02 -4.79
N ALA A 116 11.14 -6.40 -3.62
CA ALA A 116 10.45 -7.65 -3.42
C ALA A 116 9.08 -7.65 -4.13
N THR A 117 8.88 -8.59 -5.04
CA THR A 117 7.57 -8.86 -5.63
C THR A 117 6.93 -10.05 -4.94
N ILE A 118 5.59 -10.02 -4.84
CA ILE A 118 4.82 -11.15 -4.30
C ILE A 118 4.60 -12.15 -5.42
N ASP A 119 5.08 -13.36 -5.23
CA ASP A 119 4.80 -14.48 -6.12
C ASP A 119 4.06 -15.60 -5.38
N HIS A 120 3.25 -16.35 -6.12
CA HIS A 120 2.58 -17.55 -5.61
C HIS A 120 3.41 -18.77 -5.99
N ALA A 121 3.95 -19.50 -5.03
CA ALA A 121 4.76 -20.70 -5.27
C ALA A 121 4.02 -21.68 -6.19
N ILE A 122 2.77 -21.98 -5.87
CA ILE A 122 1.81 -22.61 -6.77
C ILE A 122 0.98 -21.49 -7.41
N PRO A 123 1.06 -21.29 -8.73
CA PRO A 123 0.30 -20.25 -9.41
C PRO A 123 -1.21 -20.38 -9.19
N ILE A 124 -1.91 -19.26 -9.03
CA ILE A 124 -3.36 -19.26 -8.84
C ILE A 124 -4.08 -19.92 -10.02
N SER A 125 -3.61 -19.71 -11.24
CA SER A 125 -4.13 -20.38 -12.44
C SER A 125 -3.98 -21.90 -12.45
N ARG A 126 -3.21 -22.46 -11.51
CA ARG A 126 -3.00 -23.89 -11.30
C ARG A 126 -3.56 -24.37 -9.95
N GLY A 127 -4.55 -23.70 -9.42
CA GLY A 127 -5.20 -24.05 -8.15
C GLY A 127 -4.46 -23.60 -6.89
N GLY A 128 -3.45 -22.77 -7.04
CA GLY A 128 -2.75 -22.16 -5.89
C GLY A 128 -3.66 -21.27 -5.07
N THR A 129 -3.38 -21.17 -3.77
CA THR A 129 -4.15 -20.36 -2.83
C THR A 129 -3.50 -18.99 -2.62
N ASN A 130 -4.29 -18.07 -2.09
CA ASN A 130 -3.80 -16.74 -1.68
C ASN A 130 -3.50 -16.68 -0.16
N TRP A 131 -3.23 -17.82 0.47
CA TRP A 131 -2.77 -17.88 1.84
C TRP A 131 -1.27 -17.54 1.96
N PRO A 132 -0.81 -16.99 3.08
CA PRO A 132 0.61 -16.67 3.30
C PRO A 132 1.56 -17.86 3.03
N SER A 133 1.13 -19.07 3.29
CA SER A 133 1.92 -20.30 3.04
C SER A 133 2.29 -20.51 1.59
N ASN A 134 1.49 -20.00 0.66
CA ASN A 134 1.75 -20.07 -0.79
C ASN A 134 2.47 -18.82 -1.34
N LEU A 135 2.78 -17.84 -0.48
CA LEU A 135 3.45 -16.61 -0.91
C LEU A 135 4.95 -16.68 -0.67
N VAL A 136 5.70 -16.27 -1.67
CA VAL A 136 7.16 -16.21 -1.62
C VAL A 136 7.68 -14.87 -2.16
N PRO A 137 8.75 -14.33 -1.58
CA PRO A 137 9.39 -13.15 -2.13
C PRO A 137 10.20 -13.54 -3.38
N ALA A 138 10.03 -12.78 -4.44
CA ALA A 138 10.78 -12.96 -5.67
C ALA A 138 11.30 -11.61 -6.20
N CYS A 139 12.49 -11.62 -6.79
CA CYS A 139 12.89 -10.48 -7.60
C CYS A 139 12.04 -10.42 -8.88
N LEU A 140 11.89 -9.23 -9.45
CA LEU A 140 11.06 -9.04 -10.65
C LEU A 140 11.47 -9.98 -11.80
N ARG A 141 12.78 -10.19 -12.00
CA ARG A 141 13.32 -11.07 -13.04
C ARG A 141 12.85 -12.52 -12.85
N CYS A 142 12.98 -13.07 -11.64
CA CYS A 142 12.56 -14.44 -11.36
C CYS A 142 11.05 -14.61 -11.44
N ASN A 143 10.28 -13.62 -10.93
CA ASN A 143 8.83 -13.64 -10.99
C ASN A 143 8.31 -13.66 -12.44
N ILE A 144 8.85 -12.79 -13.31
CA ILE A 144 8.52 -12.77 -14.74
C ILE A 144 8.92 -14.10 -15.41
N ARG A 145 10.15 -14.58 -15.15
CA ARG A 145 10.66 -15.83 -15.75
C ARG A 145 9.85 -17.05 -15.32
N LYS A 146 9.39 -17.10 -14.07
CA LYS A 146 8.52 -18.18 -13.59
C LYS A 146 7.15 -18.13 -14.24
N GLY A 147 6.53 -16.95 -14.33
CA GLY A 147 5.19 -16.79 -14.88
C GLY A 147 4.18 -17.71 -14.16
N ASN A 148 3.43 -18.53 -14.93
CA ASN A 148 2.44 -19.46 -14.41
C ASN A 148 2.96 -20.91 -14.22
N ARG A 149 4.27 -21.10 -14.17
CA ARG A 149 4.87 -22.42 -13.93
C ARG A 149 5.10 -22.63 -12.45
N THR A 150 5.02 -23.88 -11.98
CA THR A 150 5.61 -24.26 -10.69
C THR A 150 7.11 -24.30 -10.84
N TRP A 151 7.82 -23.73 -9.88
CA TRP A 151 9.28 -23.70 -9.86
C TRP A 151 9.76 -24.20 -8.50
N LYS A 152 10.83 -25.00 -8.50
CA LYS A 152 11.44 -25.44 -7.24
C LYS A 152 11.98 -24.22 -6.50
N ILE A 153 11.56 -24.06 -5.25
CA ILE A 153 12.16 -23.13 -4.32
C ILE A 153 13.45 -23.82 -3.87
N SER A 154 14.59 -23.18 -4.09
CA SER A 154 15.84 -23.70 -3.54
C SER A 154 15.76 -23.57 -2.02
N GLU A 155 15.84 -24.70 -1.32
CA GLU A 155 15.97 -24.69 0.12
C GLU A 155 17.28 -23.98 0.46
N SER A 156 17.18 -22.93 1.27
CA SER A 156 18.36 -22.27 1.83
C SER A 156 18.97 -23.26 2.83
N GLY A 157 20.15 -23.82 2.49
CA GLY A 157 20.97 -24.54 3.45
C GLY A 157 21.45 -23.61 4.57
#